data_3a392e6dc6b92d1a73c08f113c0e25ce
#
_entry.id   3a392e6dc6b92d1a73c08f113c0e25ce
#
_cell.length_a   1.000
_cell.length_b   1.000
_cell.length_c   1.000
_cell.angle_alpha   90.00
_cell.angle_beta   90.00
_cell.angle_gamma   90.00
#
_symmetry.space_group_name_H-M   'P 1'
#
loop_
_entity.id
_entity.type
_entity.pdbx_description
1 polymer ?
#
loop_
_entity_poly.entity_id
_entity_poly.type
_entity_poly.pdbx_seq_one_letter_code
_entity_poly.pdbx_strand_id
1 'polypeptide(L)'
;MGQADVNVNLWLKDTKRFADLFNAILFHGETVILPENLHPSPETTAVSLQDAQGKNIVKKQYRDIIMNWQDQAVLMLLAVESQTAIHYAAPLKVMLYDSMEYAEQVRVKWKERPPRLSSAEFLSRFQKNDKLIPVITLIFYYGTEEWDGPLELHQMFDLGTEKNHAELMKKYLPNYHINLVDVRRLKNLESFQSDLQIIFGMLQCSQDKYALRTYVANHKDYFQKLDLETYHALGAFLNSRQLMEINVEKNEREELDMCKALEDIYNDGVQDGMEQGRR
;
A
#
# COMPACT_ATOMS: atom_id res chain seq x y z
N MET A 1 -2.09 4.30 -13.08
CA MET A 1 -2.73 4.54 -11.77
C MET A 1 -4.11 5.14 -12.04
N GLY A 2 -5.18 4.54 -11.55
CA GLY A 2 -6.54 5.06 -11.71
C GLY A 2 -6.82 6.18 -10.70
N GLN A 3 -7.90 6.96 -10.91
CA GLN A 3 -8.32 8.01 -9.97
C GLN A 3 -8.55 7.47 -8.55
N ALA A 4 -9.09 6.25 -8.45
CA ALA A 4 -9.31 5.56 -7.17
C ALA A 4 -8.01 5.34 -6.40
N ASP A 5 -6.97 4.83 -7.07
CA ASP A 5 -5.67 4.58 -6.41
C ASP A 5 -5.04 5.89 -5.93
N VAL A 6 -5.19 6.99 -6.70
CA VAL A 6 -4.71 8.32 -6.31
C VAL A 6 -5.36 8.79 -5.01
N ASN A 7 -6.69 8.66 -4.88
CA ASN A 7 -7.43 9.10 -3.70
C ASN A 7 -7.05 8.26 -2.47
N VAL A 8 -6.93 6.95 -2.63
CA VAL A 8 -6.50 6.05 -1.54
C VAL A 8 -5.08 6.37 -1.09
N ASN A 9 -4.16 6.61 -2.04
CA ASN A 9 -2.78 6.93 -1.72
C ASN A 9 -2.65 8.28 -1.01
N LEU A 10 -3.40 9.31 -1.43
CA LEU A 10 -3.43 10.60 -0.73
C LEU A 10 -3.90 10.44 0.71
N TRP A 11 -4.99 9.70 0.92
CA TRP A 11 -5.54 9.42 2.23
C TRP A 11 -4.58 8.64 3.15
N LEU A 12 -3.88 7.62 2.61
CA LEU A 12 -2.89 6.84 3.35
C LEU A 12 -1.56 7.58 3.60
N LYS A 13 -1.29 8.70 2.90
CA LYS A 13 -0.13 9.55 3.17
C LYS A 13 -0.21 10.34 4.47
N ASP A 14 -1.38 10.43 5.09
CA ASP A 14 -1.48 10.93 6.45
C ASP A 14 -0.60 10.10 7.38
N THR A 15 0.32 10.76 8.08
CA THR A 15 1.35 10.04 8.88
C THR A 15 0.76 9.27 10.05
N LYS A 16 -0.41 9.65 10.57
CA LYS A 16 -1.09 8.92 11.65
C LYS A 16 -1.67 7.62 11.13
N ARG A 17 -2.37 7.66 9.98
CA ARG A 17 -2.91 6.47 9.31
C ARG A 17 -1.79 5.54 8.85
N PHE A 18 -0.73 6.11 8.28
CA PHE A 18 0.42 5.34 7.82
C PHE A 18 1.13 4.64 8.98
N ALA A 19 1.41 5.35 10.08
CA ALA A 19 2.00 4.78 11.29
C ALA A 19 1.12 3.67 11.87
N ASP A 20 -0.19 3.92 11.99
CA ASP A 20 -1.14 2.98 12.53
C ASP A 20 -1.25 1.70 11.67
N LEU A 21 -1.27 1.84 10.34
CA LEU A 21 -1.24 0.69 9.42
C LEU A 21 -0.04 -0.23 9.70
N PHE A 22 1.15 0.35 9.78
CA PHE A 22 2.36 -0.44 10.04
C PHE A 22 2.42 -0.98 11.48
N ASN A 23 1.97 -0.21 12.47
CA ASN A 23 1.89 -0.66 13.85
C ASN A 23 0.93 -1.85 14.01
N ALA A 24 -0.24 -1.78 13.40
CA ALA A 24 -1.22 -2.87 13.45
C ALA A 24 -0.68 -4.16 12.79
N ILE A 25 -0.04 -4.03 11.63
CA ILE A 25 0.40 -5.19 10.84
C ILE A 25 1.71 -5.78 11.37
N LEU A 26 2.71 -4.96 11.70
CA LEU A 26 4.04 -5.44 12.11
C LEU A 26 4.16 -5.66 13.61
N PHE A 27 3.47 -4.85 14.41
CA PHE A 27 3.63 -4.79 15.86
C PHE A 27 2.33 -5.11 16.61
N HIS A 28 1.34 -5.70 15.93
CA HIS A 28 0.08 -6.16 16.52
C HIS A 28 -0.69 -5.08 17.30
N GLY A 29 -0.56 -3.82 16.85
CA GLY A 29 -1.20 -2.65 17.47
C GLY A 29 -0.38 -1.95 18.55
N GLU A 30 0.84 -2.43 18.85
CA GLU A 30 1.77 -1.68 19.69
C GLU A 30 2.24 -0.42 18.96
N THR A 31 2.22 0.73 19.65
CA THR A 31 2.65 2.02 19.10
C THR A 31 4.18 2.10 19.08
N VAL A 32 4.81 1.55 18.05
CA VAL A 32 6.25 1.56 17.82
C VAL A 32 6.64 2.66 16.84
N ILE A 33 5.89 2.80 15.76
CA ILE A 33 6.10 3.85 14.77
C ILE A 33 5.26 5.05 15.16
N LEU A 34 5.92 6.17 15.47
CA LEU A 34 5.26 7.43 15.77
C LEU A 34 5.12 8.27 14.50
N PRO A 35 3.99 8.96 14.29
CA PRO A 35 3.76 9.79 13.10
C PRO A 35 4.84 10.85 12.86
N GLU A 36 5.37 11.45 13.93
CA GLU A 36 6.43 12.46 13.89
C GLU A 36 7.80 11.91 13.45
N ASN A 37 7.99 10.60 13.50
CA ASN A 37 9.21 9.91 13.06
C ASN A 37 9.13 9.44 11.60
N LEU A 38 8.03 9.78 10.89
CA LEU A 38 7.81 9.46 9.49
C LEU A 38 8.09 10.69 8.61
N HIS A 39 8.94 10.49 7.62
CA HIS A 39 9.30 11.53 6.66
C HIS A 39 9.07 11.05 5.23
N PRO A 40 8.32 11.79 4.38
CA PRO A 40 8.11 11.40 3.01
C PRO A 40 9.43 11.17 2.26
N SER A 41 9.49 10.11 1.48
CA SER A 41 10.61 9.78 0.59
C SER A 41 10.16 9.92 -0.87
N PRO A 42 11.09 10.16 -1.82
CA PRO A 42 10.73 10.19 -3.23
C PRO A 42 10.10 8.86 -3.69
N GLU A 43 8.92 8.93 -4.30
CA GLU A 43 8.19 7.77 -4.82
C GLU A 43 8.84 7.15 -6.06
N THR A 44 9.85 7.80 -6.61
CA THR A 44 10.53 7.38 -7.83
C THR A 44 11.95 6.93 -7.53
N THR A 45 12.21 5.66 -7.73
CA THR A 45 13.57 5.12 -7.73
C THR A 45 14.02 4.92 -9.18
N ALA A 46 15.15 5.48 -9.54
CA ALA A 46 15.72 5.37 -10.90
C ALA A 46 17.05 4.63 -10.85
N VAL A 47 17.10 3.45 -11.46
CA VAL A 47 18.34 2.69 -11.60
C VAL A 47 18.83 2.77 -13.04
N SER A 48 20.08 3.16 -13.22
CA SER A 48 20.76 3.11 -14.52
C SER A 48 21.34 1.71 -14.72
N LEU A 49 20.78 0.98 -15.66
CA LEU A 49 21.29 -0.32 -16.10
C LEU A 49 22.00 -0.14 -17.45
N GLN A 50 23.02 -0.94 -17.73
CA GLN A 50 23.58 -1.03 -19.07
C GLN A 50 22.94 -2.20 -19.82
N ASP A 51 22.49 -1.94 -21.05
CA ASP A 51 22.08 -3.01 -21.96
C ASP A 51 23.25 -3.85 -22.46
N ALA A 52 22.96 -4.88 -23.22
CA ALA A 52 23.96 -5.75 -23.80
C ALA A 52 24.93 -5.02 -24.76
N GLN A 53 24.58 -3.82 -25.20
CA GLN A 53 25.36 -2.95 -26.05
C GLN A 53 26.11 -1.86 -25.27
N GLY A 54 26.07 -1.88 -23.94
CA GLY A 54 26.73 -0.91 -23.07
C GLY A 54 26.01 0.45 -22.94
N LYS A 55 24.81 0.59 -23.51
CA LYS A 55 24.01 1.82 -23.42
C LYS A 55 23.28 1.90 -22.06
N ASN A 56 23.39 3.05 -21.41
CA ASN A 56 22.69 3.30 -20.16
C ASN A 56 21.17 3.38 -20.40
N ILE A 57 20.45 2.43 -19.84
CA ILE A 57 18.98 2.45 -19.74
C ILE A 57 18.63 2.90 -18.34
N VAL A 58 17.93 4.03 -18.22
CA VAL A 58 17.37 4.49 -16.95
C VAL A 58 16.02 3.83 -16.78
N LYS A 59 15.94 2.85 -15.88
CA LYS A 59 14.67 2.25 -15.49
C LYS A 59 14.13 3.05 -14.29
N LYS A 60 13.07 3.80 -14.52
CA LYS A 60 12.35 4.49 -13.45
C LYS A 60 11.26 3.58 -12.93
N GLN A 61 11.12 3.53 -11.64
CA GLN A 61 10.06 2.79 -10.99
C GLN A 61 9.34 3.70 -10.01
N TYR A 62 8.03 3.60 -9.99
CA TYR A 62 7.17 4.42 -9.17
C TYR A 62 6.55 3.51 -8.10
N ARG A 63 6.68 3.89 -6.84
CA ARG A 63 5.94 3.32 -5.72
C ARG A 63 4.80 4.25 -5.35
N ASP A 64 3.75 3.69 -4.79
CA ASP A 64 2.58 4.48 -4.44
C ASP A 64 2.87 5.39 -3.25
N ILE A 65 3.43 4.85 -2.18
CA ILE A 65 3.84 5.62 -1.00
C ILE A 65 5.16 5.06 -0.46
N ILE A 66 6.10 5.98 -0.14
CA ILE A 66 7.34 5.64 0.59
C ILE A 66 7.54 6.66 1.70
N MET A 67 7.86 6.18 2.89
CA MET A 67 8.26 7.00 4.02
C MET A 67 9.53 6.47 4.66
N ASN A 68 10.42 7.37 5.07
CA ASN A 68 11.53 7.07 5.94
C ASN A 68 11.01 7.07 7.37
N TRP A 69 11.16 5.97 8.07
CA TRP A 69 10.96 5.90 9.50
C TRP A 69 12.31 5.99 10.19
N GLN A 70 12.46 6.98 11.06
CA GLN A 70 13.68 7.18 11.81
C GLN A 70 13.35 7.31 13.30
N ASP A 71 13.83 6.36 14.10
CA ASP A 71 13.77 6.40 15.54
C ASP A 71 15.15 6.11 16.13
N GLN A 72 15.73 7.08 16.85
CA GLN A 72 17.07 7.03 17.43
C GLN A 72 18.12 6.55 16.38
N ALA A 73 18.61 5.31 16.52
CA ALA A 73 19.62 4.72 15.62
C ALA A 73 18.99 3.81 14.54
N VAL A 74 17.68 3.61 14.56
CA VAL A 74 16.97 2.79 13.56
C VAL A 74 16.51 3.67 12.42
N LEU A 75 16.86 3.28 11.20
CA LEU A 75 16.35 3.87 9.96
C LEU A 75 15.78 2.77 9.10
N MET A 76 14.57 2.96 8.61
CA MET A 76 13.87 1.98 7.77
C MET A 76 13.04 2.67 6.70
N LEU A 77 12.96 2.07 5.52
CA LEU A 77 12.05 2.49 4.48
C LEU A 77 10.76 1.67 4.56
N LEU A 78 9.65 2.37 4.67
CA LEU A 78 8.31 1.79 4.73
C LEU A 78 7.58 2.17 3.44
N ALA A 79 7.06 1.18 2.73
CA ALA A 79 6.38 1.40 1.45
C ALA A 79 5.00 0.72 1.43
N VAL A 80 4.05 1.34 0.75
CA VAL A 80 2.72 0.79 0.49
C VAL A 80 2.48 0.77 -1.01
N GLU A 81 1.96 -0.35 -1.50
CA GLU A 81 1.49 -0.55 -2.87
C GLU A 81 -0.02 -0.81 -2.82
N SER A 82 -0.82 0.16 -3.25
CA SER A 82 -2.29 0.06 -3.21
C SER A 82 -2.82 -0.68 -4.43
N GLN A 83 -3.71 -1.65 -4.23
CA GLN A 83 -4.22 -2.50 -5.30
C GLN A 83 -5.71 -2.80 -5.17
N THR A 84 -6.45 -2.65 -6.27
CA THR A 84 -7.86 -3.07 -6.39
C THR A 84 -8.04 -4.42 -7.05
N ALA A 85 -7.03 -4.88 -7.80
CA ALA A 85 -7.05 -6.16 -8.52
C ALA A 85 -5.90 -7.06 -8.04
N ILE A 86 -6.13 -8.37 -8.13
CA ILE A 86 -5.11 -9.36 -7.80
C ILE A 86 -3.95 -9.27 -8.81
N HIS A 87 -2.75 -9.20 -8.29
CA HIS A 87 -1.54 -9.15 -9.11
C HIS A 87 -0.77 -10.46 -8.97
N TYR A 88 -0.97 -11.38 -9.92
CA TYR A 88 -0.38 -12.73 -9.86
C TYR A 88 1.16 -12.77 -9.89
N ALA A 89 1.82 -11.67 -10.25
CA ALA A 89 3.27 -11.54 -10.13
C ALA A 89 3.70 -10.61 -8.97
N ALA A 90 2.89 -10.49 -7.93
CA ALA A 90 3.16 -9.58 -6.82
C ALA A 90 4.50 -9.85 -6.11
N PRO A 91 4.91 -11.10 -5.78
CA PRO A 91 6.20 -11.34 -5.16
C PRO A 91 7.37 -10.87 -6.03
N LEU A 92 7.30 -11.10 -7.33
CA LEU A 92 8.33 -10.64 -8.27
C LEU A 92 8.36 -9.11 -8.38
N LYS A 93 7.19 -8.47 -8.43
CA LYS A 93 7.07 -7.01 -8.48
C LYS A 93 7.70 -6.36 -7.24
N VAL A 94 7.34 -6.81 -6.04
CA VAL A 94 7.85 -6.24 -4.79
C VAL A 94 9.36 -6.51 -4.65
N MET A 95 9.80 -7.73 -4.94
CA MET A 95 11.24 -8.07 -4.95
C MET A 95 12.04 -7.14 -5.85
N LEU A 96 11.54 -6.86 -7.06
CA LEU A 96 12.20 -5.93 -7.98
C LEU A 96 12.27 -4.52 -7.40
N TYR A 97 11.19 -4.04 -6.80
CA TYR A 97 11.11 -2.70 -6.20
C TYR A 97 12.11 -2.55 -5.05
N ASP A 98 12.12 -3.50 -4.13
CA ASP A 98 13.03 -3.46 -2.98
C ASP A 98 14.48 -3.63 -3.42
N SER A 99 14.75 -4.48 -4.42
CA SER A 99 16.09 -4.64 -5.00
C SER A 99 16.62 -3.35 -5.65
N MET A 100 15.75 -2.59 -6.32
CA MET A 100 16.12 -1.30 -6.90
C MET A 100 16.44 -0.27 -5.81
N GLU A 101 15.69 -0.28 -4.71
CA GLU A 101 15.98 0.58 -3.57
C GLU A 101 17.33 0.25 -2.93
N TYR A 102 17.63 -1.04 -2.71
CA TYR A 102 18.94 -1.46 -2.22
C TYR A 102 20.07 -1.10 -3.19
N ALA A 103 19.86 -1.23 -4.49
CA ALA A 103 20.84 -0.83 -5.50
C ALA A 103 21.12 0.67 -5.46
N GLU A 104 20.09 1.50 -5.24
CA GLU A 104 20.25 2.94 -5.07
C GLU A 104 21.02 3.29 -3.80
N GLN A 105 20.75 2.62 -2.68
CA GLN A 105 21.50 2.80 -1.44
C GLN A 105 22.98 2.49 -1.62
N VAL A 106 23.32 1.40 -2.34
CA VAL A 106 24.71 1.07 -2.69
C VAL A 106 25.33 2.18 -3.54
N ARG A 107 24.58 2.70 -4.52
CA ARG A 107 25.04 3.80 -5.38
C ARG A 107 25.31 5.09 -4.62
N VAL A 108 24.45 5.43 -3.66
CA VAL A 108 24.63 6.61 -2.80
C VAL A 108 25.87 6.45 -1.91
N LYS A 109 25.99 5.32 -1.21
CA LYS A 109 27.17 5.01 -0.38
C LYS A 109 28.46 5.07 -1.19
N TRP A 110 28.44 4.57 -2.44
CA TRP A 110 29.62 4.64 -3.31
C TRP A 110 30.02 6.06 -3.68
N LYS A 111 29.10 7.01 -3.78
CA LYS A 111 29.41 8.43 -4.02
C LYS A 111 30.14 9.06 -2.84
N GLU A 112 29.76 8.66 -1.63
CA GLU A 112 30.29 9.20 -0.36
C GLU A 112 31.53 8.44 0.15
N ARG A 113 32.07 7.52 -0.64
CA ARG A 113 33.19 6.66 -0.28
C ARG A 113 34.43 7.42 0.15
N PRO A 114 35.23 6.89 1.10
CA PRO A 114 36.50 7.47 1.48
C PRO A 114 37.53 7.32 0.34
N PRO A 115 38.60 8.13 0.35
CA PRO A 115 39.63 8.12 -0.71
C PRO A 115 40.48 6.85 -0.69
N ARG A 116 40.51 6.08 0.39
CA ARG A 116 41.30 4.85 0.51
C ARG A 116 40.36 3.68 0.75
N LEU A 117 40.39 2.73 -0.16
CA LEU A 117 39.59 1.49 -0.13
C LEU A 117 40.51 0.30 -0.39
N SER A 118 40.13 -0.87 0.15
CA SER A 118 40.73 -2.13 -0.30
C SER A 118 40.27 -2.48 -1.72
N SER A 119 41.00 -3.37 -2.39
CA SER A 119 40.60 -3.83 -3.72
C SER A 119 39.21 -4.49 -3.74
N ALA A 120 38.85 -5.23 -2.66
CA ALA A 120 37.56 -5.87 -2.52
C ALA A 120 36.42 -4.86 -2.40
N GLU A 121 36.58 -3.81 -1.58
CA GLU A 121 35.60 -2.73 -1.43
C GLU A 121 35.44 -1.91 -2.71
N PHE A 122 36.55 -1.68 -3.42
CA PHE A 122 36.50 -1.00 -4.72
C PHE A 122 35.72 -1.81 -5.76
N LEU A 123 35.96 -3.11 -5.85
CA LEU A 123 35.28 -4.01 -6.79
C LEU A 123 33.79 -4.19 -6.44
N SER A 124 33.47 -4.36 -5.15
CA SER A 124 32.09 -4.56 -4.72
C SER A 124 31.27 -3.27 -4.68
N ARG A 125 31.92 -2.09 -4.74
CA ARG A 125 31.30 -0.77 -4.49
C ARG A 125 30.59 -0.66 -3.14
N PHE A 126 31.02 -1.47 -2.18
CA PHE A 126 30.43 -1.59 -0.85
C PHE A 126 31.54 -1.83 0.17
N GLN A 127 31.59 -1.05 1.24
CA GLN A 127 32.61 -1.17 2.25
C GLN A 127 32.28 -2.31 3.22
N LYS A 128 33.29 -2.89 3.87
CA LYS A 128 33.12 -4.00 4.82
C LYS A 128 32.12 -3.70 5.95
N ASN A 129 32.08 -2.46 6.39
CA ASN A 129 31.22 -2.02 7.50
C ASN A 129 29.91 -1.35 7.04
N ASP A 130 29.71 -1.21 5.73
CA ASP A 130 28.45 -0.67 5.21
C ASP A 130 27.26 -1.55 5.60
N LYS A 131 26.15 -0.92 5.86
CA LYS A 131 24.85 -1.57 6.09
C LYS A 131 23.80 -0.94 5.19
N LEU A 132 22.90 -1.76 4.70
CA LEU A 132 21.73 -1.27 4.00
C LEU A 132 20.63 -0.92 4.99
N ILE A 133 19.84 0.06 4.61
CA ILE A 133 18.61 0.43 5.31
C ILE A 133 17.55 -0.59 4.91
N PRO A 134 16.91 -1.31 5.85
CA PRO A 134 15.85 -2.26 5.52
C PRO A 134 14.68 -1.58 4.81
N VAL A 135 14.06 -2.31 3.88
CA VAL A 135 12.84 -1.89 3.19
C VAL A 135 11.73 -2.87 3.57
N ILE A 136 10.59 -2.37 4.04
CA ILE A 136 9.38 -3.15 4.26
C ILE A 136 8.29 -2.61 3.36
N THR A 137 7.79 -3.46 2.47
CA THR A 137 6.70 -3.13 1.55
C THR A 137 5.43 -3.89 1.97
N LEU A 138 4.32 -3.17 2.17
CA LEU A 138 2.98 -3.72 2.33
C LEU A 138 2.25 -3.64 0.99
N ILE A 139 1.54 -4.71 0.62
CA ILE A 139 0.53 -4.68 -0.45
C ILE A 139 -0.81 -4.39 0.23
N PHE A 140 -1.32 -3.19 0.04
CA PHE A 140 -2.62 -2.75 0.55
C PHE A 140 -3.70 -3.10 -0.48
N TYR A 141 -4.31 -4.28 -0.29
CA TYR A 141 -5.33 -4.79 -1.18
C TYR A 141 -6.73 -4.47 -0.64
N TYR A 142 -7.51 -3.73 -1.41
CA TYR A 142 -8.88 -3.34 -1.08
C TYR A 142 -9.90 -3.80 -2.12
N GLY A 143 -9.51 -4.71 -3.02
CA GLY A 143 -10.39 -5.33 -3.99
C GLY A 143 -11.50 -6.16 -3.36
N THR A 144 -12.56 -6.44 -4.13
CA THR A 144 -13.71 -7.21 -3.66
C THR A 144 -13.48 -8.71 -3.69
N GLU A 145 -12.69 -9.18 -4.66
CA GLU A 145 -12.32 -10.59 -4.80
C GLU A 145 -11.39 -11.03 -3.66
N GLU A 146 -11.47 -12.27 -3.25
CA GLU A 146 -10.50 -12.85 -2.32
C GLU A 146 -9.15 -13.02 -3.02
N TRP A 147 -8.07 -12.67 -2.32
CA TRP A 147 -6.74 -12.81 -2.89
C TRP A 147 -6.38 -14.29 -3.07
N ASP A 148 -6.25 -14.72 -4.32
CA ASP A 148 -5.84 -16.07 -4.71
C ASP A 148 -4.46 -16.11 -5.40
N GLY A 149 -3.79 -14.95 -5.48
CA GLY A 149 -2.45 -14.84 -6.05
C GLY A 149 -1.36 -15.37 -5.12
N PRO A 150 -0.13 -15.59 -5.65
CA PRO A 150 0.99 -16.07 -4.87
C PRO A 150 1.37 -15.06 -3.77
N LEU A 151 1.70 -15.59 -2.58
CA LEU A 151 2.19 -14.81 -1.44
C LEU A 151 3.72 -14.86 -1.33
N GLU A 152 4.35 -15.72 -2.09
CA GLU A 152 5.80 -15.90 -2.08
C GLU A 152 6.33 -16.33 -3.44
N LEU A 153 7.60 -16.00 -3.71
CA LEU A 153 8.25 -16.27 -4.99
C LEU A 153 8.31 -17.78 -5.32
N HIS A 154 8.48 -18.63 -4.31
CA HIS A 154 8.51 -20.09 -4.51
C HIS A 154 7.21 -20.64 -5.11
N GLN A 155 6.07 -20.01 -4.89
CA GLN A 155 4.79 -20.39 -5.50
C GLN A 155 4.70 -20.06 -7.00
N MET A 156 5.63 -19.26 -7.51
CA MET A 156 5.67 -18.85 -8.91
C MET A 156 6.60 -19.73 -9.77
N PHE A 157 7.39 -20.65 -9.16
CA PHE A 157 8.32 -21.50 -9.88
C PHE A 157 7.67 -22.80 -10.32
N ASP A 158 7.96 -23.20 -11.56
CA ASP A 158 7.72 -24.57 -12.00
C ASP A 158 8.92 -25.43 -11.58
N LEU A 159 8.74 -26.21 -10.52
CA LEU A 159 9.77 -27.11 -9.97
C LEU A 159 9.51 -28.59 -10.35
N GLY A 160 8.62 -28.84 -11.32
CA GLY A 160 8.23 -30.16 -11.74
C GLY A 160 7.32 -30.89 -10.75
N THR A 161 6.99 -32.16 -11.01
CA THR A 161 5.99 -32.93 -10.26
C THR A 161 6.55 -33.72 -9.08
N GLU A 162 7.88 -33.93 -9.05
CA GLU A 162 8.56 -34.70 -7.99
C GLU A 162 8.77 -33.87 -6.74
N LYS A 163 7.89 -34.04 -5.74
CA LYS A 163 7.87 -33.24 -4.51
C LYS A 163 9.21 -33.18 -3.78
N ASN A 164 9.92 -34.35 -3.68
CA ASN A 164 11.21 -34.41 -2.98
C ASN A 164 12.28 -33.56 -3.69
N HIS A 165 12.31 -33.59 -5.03
CA HIS A 165 13.24 -32.78 -5.80
C HIS A 165 12.89 -31.29 -5.70
N ALA A 166 11.60 -30.93 -5.74
CA ALA A 166 11.14 -29.55 -5.57
C ALA A 166 11.58 -28.98 -4.21
N GLU A 167 11.40 -29.71 -3.11
CA GLU A 167 11.83 -29.28 -1.77
C GLU A 167 13.36 -29.16 -1.63
N LEU A 168 14.13 -30.00 -2.32
CA LEU A 168 15.57 -29.87 -2.37
C LEU A 168 16.00 -28.63 -3.16
N MET A 169 15.36 -28.35 -4.31
CA MET A 169 15.66 -27.18 -5.13
C MET A 169 15.32 -25.87 -4.42
N LYS A 170 14.21 -25.81 -3.68
CA LYS A 170 13.82 -24.62 -2.88
C LYS A 170 14.91 -24.18 -1.89
N LYS A 171 15.73 -25.10 -1.37
CA LYS A 171 16.84 -24.75 -0.47
C LYS A 171 17.93 -23.88 -1.13
N TYR A 172 18.01 -23.92 -2.45
CA TYR A 172 19.00 -23.17 -3.24
C TYR A 172 18.38 -21.96 -3.97
N LEU A 173 17.06 -21.88 -3.98
CA LEU A 173 16.34 -20.76 -4.61
C LEU A 173 15.99 -19.72 -3.53
N PRO A 174 16.35 -18.44 -3.74
CA PRO A 174 15.89 -17.39 -2.84
C PRO A 174 14.36 -17.33 -2.85
N ASN A 175 13.77 -17.16 -1.69
CA ASN A 175 12.35 -16.91 -1.56
C ASN A 175 12.11 -15.45 -1.18
N TYR A 176 11.01 -14.88 -1.65
CA TYR A 176 10.60 -13.52 -1.36
C TYR A 176 9.11 -13.49 -1.02
N HIS A 177 8.81 -13.17 0.22
CA HIS A 177 7.44 -13.07 0.72
C HIS A 177 6.91 -11.66 0.54
N ILE A 178 5.63 -11.54 0.24
CA ILE A 178 4.90 -10.26 0.29
C ILE A 178 4.16 -10.12 1.62
N ASN A 179 4.04 -8.89 2.09
CA ASN A 179 3.21 -8.55 3.24
C ASN A 179 1.85 -8.06 2.72
N LEU A 180 0.93 -9.00 2.54
CA LEU A 180 -0.41 -8.71 2.04
C LEU A 180 -1.31 -8.22 3.18
N VAL A 181 -1.93 -7.06 2.97
CA VAL A 181 -2.98 -6.49 3.82
C VAL A 181 -4.28 -6.48 3.04
N ASP A 182 -5.06 -7.57 3.12
CA ASP A 182 -6.41 -7.64 2.55
C ASP A 182 -7.39 -6.99 3.53
N VAL A 183 -7.68 -5.71 3.30
CA VAL A 183 -8.44 -4.88 4.25
C VAL A 183 -9.88 -5.36 4.46
N ARG A 184 -10.46 -6.05 3.46
CA ARG A 184 -11.82 -6.59 3.58
C ARG A 184 -11.90 -7.87 4.39
N ARG A 185 -10.75 -8.50 4.68
CA ARG A 185 -10.66 -9.82 5.36
C ARG A 185 -9.72 -9.79 6.55
N LEU A 186 -9.33 -8.60 7.03
CA LEU A 186 -8.58 -8.44 8.27
C LEU A 186 -9.37 -8.98 9.47
N LYS A 187 -8.71 -9.75 10.31
CA LYS A 187 -9.34 -10.38 11.48
C LYS A 187 -9.27 -9.52 12.74
N ASN A 188 -8.22 -8.71 12.88
CA ASN A 188 -7.90 -7.99 14.12
C ASN A 188 -8.02 -6.48 13.89
N LEU A 189 -9.25 -5.98 13.65
CA LEU A 189 -9.48 -4.54 13.46
C LEU A 189 -9.18 -3.73 14.73
N GLU A 190 -9.28 -4.35 15.90
CA GLU A 190 -8.95 -3.75 17.19
C GLU A 190 -7.47 -3.40 17.36
N SER A 191 -6.60 -3.91 16.50
CA SER A 191 -5.18 -3.52 16.47
C SER A 191 -4.95 -2.12 15.90
N PHE A 192 -5.94 -1.56 15.20
CA PHE A 192 -5.86 -0.20 14.67
C PHE A 192 -6.32 0.82 15.69
N GLN A 193 -5.57 1.92 15.82
CA GLN A 193 -5.81 2.99 16.80
C GLN A 193 -6.42 4.26 16.17
N SER A 194 -6.33 4.37 14.84
CA SER A 194 -6.85 5.51 14.07
C SER A 194 -8.24 5.21 13.49
N ASP A 195 -8.71 6.09 12.63
CA ASP A 195 -9.93 5.91 11.85
C ASP A 195 -9.85 4.73 10.83
N LEU A 196 -8.66 4.15 10.62
CA LEU A 196 -8.50 2.91 9.86
C LEU A 196 -9.41 1.80 10.37
N GLN A 197 -9.59 1.69 11.70
CA GLN A 197 -10.49 0.71 12.30
C GLN A 197 -11.92 0.85 11.78
N ILE A 198 -12.44 2.09 11.77
CA ILE A 198 -13.80 2.40 11.32
C ILE A 198 -13.95 2.17 9.82
N ILE A 199 -12.97 2.66 9.04
CA ILE A 199 -12.99 2.53 7.57
C ILE A 199 -12.91 1.07 7.14
N PHE A 200 -12.00 0.28 7.72
CA PHE A 200 -11.87 -1.14 7.36
C PHE A 200 -13.08 -1.95 7.82
N GLY A 201 -13.66 -1.64 8.97
CA GLY A 201 -14.93 -2.24 9.40
C GLY A 201 -16.08 -1.94 8.44
N MET A 202 -16.17 -0.72 7.93
CA MET A 202 -17.12 -0.36 6.88
C MET A 202 -16.87 -1.17 5.58
N LEU A 203 -15.61 -1.32 5.16
CA LEU A 203 -15.26 -2.08 3.96
C LEU A 203 -15.63 -3.56 4.07
N GLN A 204 -15.50 -4.17 5.25
CA GLN A 204 -15.91 -5.55 5.48
C GLN A 204 -17.43 -5.74 5.33
N CYS A 205 -18.22 -4.69 5.63
CA CYS A 205 -19.68 -4.70 5.48
C CYS A 205 -20.16 -4.26 4.08
N SER A 206 -19.27 -3.75 3.24
CA SER A 206 -19.64 -3.00 2.03
C SER A 206 -20.32 -3.83 0.93
N GLN A 207 -20.19 -5.16 0.96
CA GLN A 207 -20.83 -6.07 0.00
C GLN A 207 -22.32 -6.35 0.36
N ASP A 208 -22.71 -6.09 1.61
CA ASP A 208 -24.09 -6.20 2.06
C ASP A 208 -24.65 -4.81 2.34
N LYS A 209 -25.65 -4.41 1.57
CA LYS A 209 -26.30 -3.10 1.66
C LYS A 209 -26.88 -2.82 3.05
N TYR A 210 -27.47 -3.81 3.69
CA TYR A 210 -28.10 -3.65 5.00
C TYR A 210 -27.03 -3.57 6.10
N ALA A 211 -26.01 -4.42 6.01
CA ALA A 211 -24.87 -4.38 6.91
C ALA A 211 -24.12 -3.05 6.82
N LEU A 212 -23.87 -2.55 5.61
CA LEU A 212 -23.22 -1.26 5.37
C LEU A 212 -24.03 -0.10 6.00
N ARG A 213 -25.34 -0.03 5.74
CA ARG A 213 -26.21 1.01 6.32
C ARG A 213 -26.21 0.97 7.85
N THR A 214 -26.31 -0.23 8.42
CA THR A 214 -26.29 -0.41 9.87
C THR A 214 -24.93 0.02 10.44
N TYR A 215 -23.84 -0.35 9.81
CA TYR A 215 -22.50 0.03 10.24
C TYR A 215 -22.31 1.55 10.21
N VAL A 216 -22.68 2.22 9.12
CA VAL A 216 -22.58 3.67 8.97
C VAL A 216 -23.48 4.38 10.00
N ALA A 217 -24.70 3.88 10.22
CA ALA A 217 -25.60 4.44 11.23
C ALA A 217 -25.05 4.31 12.66
N ASN A 218 -24.39 3.20 12.99
CA ASN A 218 -23.74 2.98 14.29
C ASN A 218 -22.51 3.86 14.51
N HIS A 219 -21.87 4.35 13.43
CA HIS A 219 -20.70 5.24 13.46
C HIS A 219 -21.04 6.64 12.90
N LYS A 220 -22.29 7.08 13.09
CA LYS A 220 -22.83 8.31 12.51
C LYS A 220 -21.98 9.53 12.82
N ASP A 221 -21.50 9.66 14.05
CA ASP A 221 -20.69 10.82 14.49
C ASP A 221 -19.40 10.97 13.69
N TYR A 222 -18.81 9.86 13.23
CA TYR A 222 -17.64 9.87 12.37
C TYR A 222 -18.03 10.17 10.91
N PHE A 223 -19.01 9.43 10.35
CA PHE A 223 -19.36 9.55 8.93
C PHE A 223 -20.09 10.85 8.55
N GLN A 224 -20.58 11.61 9.51
CA GLN A 224 -21.16 12.94 9.25
C GLN A 224 -20.14 14.07 9.18
N LYS A 225 -18.87 13.82 9.55
CA LYS A 225 -17.84 14.85 9.71
C LYS A 225 -16.52 14.44 9.07
N LEU A 226 -16.59 14.03 7.82
CA LEU A 226 -15.41 13.58 7.09
C LEU A 226 -14.66 14.75 6.48
N ASP A 227 -13.33 14.69 6.50
CA ASP A 227 -12.51 15.52 5.64
C ASP A 227 -12.62 15.06 4.17
N LEU A 228 -12.26 15.94 3.25
CA LEU A 228 -12.39 15.71 1.81
C LEU A 228 -11.57 14.51 1.32
N GLU A 229 -10.38 14.31 1.89
CA GLU A 229 -9.48 13.20 1.50
C GLU A 229 -10.11 11.86 1.91
N THR A 230 -10.62 11.76 3.14
CA THR A 230 -11.34 10.57 3.61
C THR A 230 -12.59 10.30 2.80
N TYR A 231 -13.35 11.35 2.47
CA TYR A 231 -14.55 11.23 1.64
C TYR A 231 -14.24 10.68 0.25
N HIS A 232 -13.22 11.20 -0.43
CA HIS A 232 -12.78 10.71 -1.73
C HIS A 232 -12.20 9.29 -1.66
N ALA A 233 -11.47 8.96 -0.60
CA ALA A 233 -10.97 7.60 -0.37
C ALA A 233 -12.13 6.60 -0.21
N LEU A 234 -13.18 6.98 0.55
CA LEU A 234 -14.40 6.17 0.67
C LEU A 234 -15.10 5.97 -0.69
N GLY A 235 -15.18 7.01 -1.50
CA GLY A 235 -15.66 6.91 -2.88
C GLY A 235 -14.89 5.89 -3.70
N ALA A 236 -13.55 5.90 -3.58
CA ALA A 236 -12.67 4.95 -4.24
C ALA A 236 -12.88 3.52 -3.72
N PHE A 237 -12.93 3.33 -2.41
CA PHE A 237 -13.17 2.03 -1.78
C PHE A 237 -14.52 1.40 -2.13
N LEU A 238 -15.55 2.23 -2.26
CA LEU A 238 -16.91 1.81 -2.65
C LEU A 238 -17.12 1.77 -4.17
N ASN A 239 -16.08 2.12 -4.97
CA ASN A 239 -16.14 2.25 -6.42
C ASN A 239 -17.30 3.16 -6.89
N SER A 240 -17.56 4.25 -6.15
CA SER A 240 -18.62 5.21 -6.43
C SER A 240 -18.06 6.46 -7.10
N ARG A 241 -18.35 6.63 -8.40
CA ARG A 241 -17.95 7.85 -9.14
C ARG A 241 -18.59 9.10 -8.56
N GLN A 242 -19.84 9.05 -8.13
CA GLN A 242 -20.54 10.18 -7.52
C GLN A 242 -19.82 10.71 -6.29
N LEU A 243 -19.30 9.82 -5.43
CA LEU A 243 -18.53 10.22 -4.24
C LEU A 243 -17.13 10.77 -4.60
N MET A 244 -16.51 10.27 -5.68
CA MET A 244 -15.17 10.72 -6.10
C MET A 244 -15.17 12.06 -6.84
N GLU A 245 -16.29 12.44 -7.46
CA GLU A 245 -16.40 13.63 -8.32
C GLU A 245 -16.94 14.87 -7.59
N ILE A 246 -17.22 14.79 -6.30
CA ILE A 246 -17.66 15.96 -5.53
C ILE A 246 -16.50 16.96 -5.46
N ASN A 247 -16.63 18.03 -6.25
CA ASN A 247 -15.78 19.20 -6.17
C ASN A 247 -16.35 20.15 -5.11
N VAL A 248 -15.81 20.12 -3.91
CA VAL A 248 -16.02 21.18 -2.95
C VAL A 248 -15.14 22.36 -3.37
N GLU A 249 -15.73 23.48 -3.73
CA GLU A 249 -14.95 24.72 -3.98
C GLU A 249 -14.07 25.00 -2.76
N LYS A 250 -12.80 25.33 -3.01
CA LYS A 250 -11.71 25.43 -2.01
C LYS A 250 -11.91 26.46 -0.89
N ASN A 251 -13.10 26.95 -0.69
CA ASN A 251 -13.44 27.88 0.36
C ASN A 251 -14.25 27.16 1.43
N GLU A 252 -13.58 26.94 2.55
CA GLU A 252 -14.11 26.47 3.83
C GLU A 252 -13.89 24.98 4.12
N ARG A 253 -13.53 24.72 5.37
CA ARG A 253 -13.45 23.43 6.01
C ARG A 253 -14.87 22.82 6.16
N GLU A 254 -15.51 22.47 5.06
CA GLU A 254 -16.81 21.79 5.14
C GLU A 254 -16.56 20.33 5.49
N GLU A 255 -17.09 19.94 6.63
CA GLU A 255 -17.25 18.53 6.99
C GLU A 255 -18.27 17.91 6.04
N LEU A 256 -17.93 16.80 5.41
CA LEU A 256 -18.77 16.11 4.44
C LEU A 256 -19.57 15.00 5.12
N ASP A 257 -20.90 14.99 4.88
CA ASP A 257 -21.81 13.98 5.43
C ASP A 257 -21.97 12.81 4.48
N MET A 258 -21.24 11.72 4.78
CA MET A 258 -21.33 10.47 4.03
C MET A 258 -22.67 9.76 4.22
N CYS A 259 -23.32 9.93 5.39
CA CYS A 259 -24.63 9.32 5.66
C CYS A 259 -25.67 9.85 4.69
N LYS A 260 -25.67 11.17 4.48
CA LYS A 260 -26.56 11.84 3.53
C LYS A 260 -26.26 11.44 2.09
N ALA A 261 -24.98 11.41 1.70
CA ALA A 261 -24.58 11.03 0.36
C ALA A 261 -24.98 9.60 0.00
N LEU A 262 -24.86 8.66 0.92
CA LEU A 262 -25.32 7.27 0.71
C LEU A 262 -26.85 7.18 0.62
N GLU A 263 -27.58 8.01 1.37
CA GLU A 263 -29.05 8.08 1.30
C GLU A 263 -29.51 8.67 -0.05
N ASP A 264 -28.87 9.71 -0.52
CA ASP A 264 -29.18 10.34 -1.82
C ASP A 264 -28.92 9.36 -2.98
N ILE A 265 -27.76 8.69 -3.00
CA ILE A 265 -27.44 7.65 -3.99
C ILE A 265 -28.49 6.53 -4.00
N TYR A 266 -28.97 6.13 -2.81
CA TYR A 266 -30.00 5.11 -2.69
C TYR A 266 -31.33 5.59 -3.28
N ASN A 267 -31.74 6.81 -2.97
CA ASN A 267 -33.00 7.38 -3.45
C ASN A 267 -33.00 7.57 -4.97
N ASP A 268 -31.87 8.03 -5.55
CA ASP A 268 -31.68 8.15 -6.98
C ASP A 268 -31.82 6.78 -7.67
N GLY A 269 -31.17 5.75 -7.14
CA GLY A 269 -31.29 4.38 -7.67
C GLY A 269 -32.70 3.81 -7.59
N VAL A 270 -33.50 4.17 -6.56
CA VAL A 270 -34.91 3.79 -6.44
C VAL A 270 -35.77 4.51 -7.49
N GLN A 271 -35.54 5.82 -7.71
CA GLN A 271 -36.24 6.58 -8.72
C GLN A 271 -35.96 6.08 -10.12
N ASP A 272 -34.69 5.85 -10.47
CA ASP A 272 -34.29 5.29 -11.77
C ASP A 272 -34.94 3.90 -12.02
N GLY A 273 -34.96 3.04 -11.01
CA GLY A 273 -35.62 1.74 -11.08
C GLY A 273 -37.13 1.83 -11.28
N MET A 274 -37.81 2.81 -10.66
CA MET A 274 -39.24 3.06 -10.84
C MET A 274 -39.55 3.61 -12.25
N GLU A 275 -38.69 4.47 -12.82
CA GLU A 275 -38.83 5.01 -14.15
C GLU A 275 -38.63 3.94 -15.25
N GLN A 276 -37.62 3.07 -15.05
CA GLN A 276 -37.37 1.95 -15.98
C GLN A 276 -38.46 0.88 -15.91
N GLY A 277 -39.04 0.66 -14.71
CA GLY A 277 -40.15 -0.28 -14.54
C GLY A 277 -41.51 0.22 -15.07
N ARG A 278 -41.62 1.52 -15.43
CA ARG A 278 -42.81 2.12 -16.04
C ARG A 278 -42.78 2.16 -17.58
N ARG A 279 -41.66 1.80 -18.19
CA ARG A 279 -41.48 1.62 -19.64
C ARG A 279 -41.70 0.16 -20.03
#